data_a3b2e4203a82fb0306e8c01563ffbb44
#
_entry.id   a3b2e4203a82fb0306e8c01563ffbb44
#
_cell.length_a   1.000
_cell.length_b   1.000
_cell.length_c   1.000
_cell.angle_alpha   90.00
_cell.angle_beta   90.00
_cell.angle_gamma   90.00
#
_symmetry.space_group_name_H-M   'P 1'
#
loop_
_entity.id
_entity.type
_entity.pdbx_description
1 polymer ?
#
loop_
_entity_poly.entity_id
_entity_poly.type
_entity_poly.pdbx_seq_one_letter_code
_entity_poly.pdbx_strand_id
1 'polypeptide(L)'
;SFRGEIANLIAGKPKNTQLQGESNVYIDDFEGAQTNIDVKGFNSWKLSSVPFKNFKGSDVKNNDISSGFGRAKLAWYSIDPIFYAGGRPAGINNDDISLNTTRRIFIKEIFPEQDLVQGTTTVQSTLDLAYYPNEIGPYNNVTDDEFRIDATENWAGIMRPINATNFEQSNVE
;
A
#
# COMPACT_ATOMS: atom_id res chain seq x y z
N SER A 1 -18.47 -1.58 10.00
CA SER A 1 -18.43 -1.35 8.56
C SER A 1 -19.20 -2.45 7.84
N PHE A 2 -20.16 -2.04 7.06
CA PHE A 2 -20.93 -2.96 6.25
C PHE A 2 -20.16 -3.18 4.93
N ARG A 3 -19.71 -4.39 4.66
CA ARG A 3 -19.23 -4.78 3.34
C ARG A 3 -20.32 -5.60 2.69
N GLY A 4 -20.97 -5.04 1.67
CA GLY A 4 -21.93 -5.73 0.86
C GLY A 4 -21.46 -5.66 -0.59
N GLU A 5 -21.23 -6.80 -1.22
CA GLU A 5 -21.10 -6.89 -2.68
C GLU A 5 -22.44 -7.28 -3.25
N ILE A 6 -22.93 -6.48 -4.20
CA ILE A 6 -24.14 -6.81 -4.98
C ILE A 6 -23.67 -7.07 -6.40
N ALA A 7 -23.61 -8.32 -6.79
CA ALA A 7 -23.42 -8.71 -8.18
C ALA A 7 -24.79 -9.00 -8.81
N ASN A 8 -25.14 -8.28 -9.86
CA ASN A 8 -26.35 -8.56 -10.64
C ASN A 8 -25.95 -9.13 -12.00
N LEU A 9 -26.20 -10.41 -12.19
CA LEU A 9 -25.92 -11.11 -13.42
C LEU A 9 -27.19 -11.17 -14.28
N ILE A 10 -27.17 -10.51 -15.43
CA ILE A 10 -28.27 -10.56 -16.40
C ILE A 10 -27.88 -11.54 -17.50
N ALA A 11 -28.60 -12.66 -17.60
CA ALA A 11 -28.38 -13.63 -18.65
C ALA A 11 -28.73 -13.05 -20.04
N GLY A 12 -27.67 -12.91 -20.86
CA GLY A 12 -27.85 -12.52 -22.27
C GLY A 12 -28.21 -13.72 -23.12
N LYS A 13 -29.08 -13.51 -24.15
CA LYS A 13 -29.34 -14.56 -25.14
C LYS A 13 -28.17 -14.65 -26.11
N PRO A 14 -27.47 -15.78 -26.18
CA PRO A 14 -26.38 -15.96 -27.15
C PRO A 14 -26.95 -15.93 -28.57
N LYS A 15 -26.35 -15.08 -29.39
CA LYS A 15 -26.83 -14.87 -30.78
C LYS A 15 -26.46 -16.02 -31.74
N ASN A 16 -25.61 -16.97 -31.32
CA ASN A 16 -25.03 -17.98 -32.19
C ASN A 16 -25.18 -19.44 -31.71
N THR A 17 -26.11 -19.74 -30.81
CA THR A 17 -26.34 -21.13 -30.41
C THR A 17 -27.68 -21.60 -30.97
N GLN A 18 -27.69 -22.83 -31.52
CA GLN A 18 -28.91 -23.47 -32.04
C GLN A 18 -29.90 -23.88 -30.92
N LEU A 19 -29.67 -23.49 -29.70
CA LEU A 19 -30.53 -23.75 -28.54
C LEU A 19 -31.51 -22.60 -28.38
N GLN A 20 -32.69 -22.80 -28.91
CA GLN A 20 -33.80 -21.87 -28.74
C GLN A 20 -34.32 -21.97 -27.29
N GLY A 21 -34.20 -20.89 -26.55
CA GLY A 21 -34.97 -20.69 -25.31
C GLY A 21 -34.18 -20.83 -24.00
N GLU A 22 -32.94 -21.27 -24.00
CA GLU A 22 -32.15 -21.36 -22.79
C GLU A 22 -31.01 -20.33 -22.80
N SER A 23 -30.92 -19.56 -21.72
CA SER A 23 -29.76 -18.70 -21.47
C SER A 23 -29.00 -19.25 -20.26
N ASN A 24 -27.80 -19.80 -20.51
CA ASN A 24 -26.93 -20.26 -19.46
C ASN A 24 -25.83 -19.21 -19.27
N VAL A 25 -25.67 -18.78 -18.03
CA VAL A 25 -24.55 -17.97 -17.62
C VAL A 25 -23.65 -18.84 -16.77
N TYR A 26 -22.44 -19.08 -17.26
CA TYR A 26 -21.40 -19.77 -16.50
C TYR A 26 -20.56 -18.70 -15.83
N ILE A 27 -20.52 -18.69 -14.51
CA ILE A 27 -19.51 -17.98 -13.73
C ILE A 27 -18.54 -19.05 -13.27
N ASP A 28 -17.44 -19.13 -13.97
CA ASP A 28 -16.33 -19.97 -13.55
C ASP A 28 -15.50 -19.15 -12.55
N ASP A 29 -15.55 -19.57 -11.29
CA ASP A 29 -14.65 -19.14 -10.22
C ASP A 29 -14.66 -17.62 -9.90
N PHE A 30 -15.79 -17.09 -9.53
CA PHE A 30 -15.93 -15.70 -9.04
C PHE A 30 -15.04 -15.44 -7.80
N GLU A 31 -14.74 -16.43 -7.01
CA GLU A 31 -13.89 -16.31 -5.83
C GLU A 31 -12.41 -16.60 -6.13
N GLY A 32 -12.08 -17.38 -7.15
CA GLY A 32 -10.71 -17.75 -7.52
C GLY A 32 -9.92 -16.63 -8.20
N ALA A 33 -10.59 -15.57 -8.68
CA ALA A 33 -9.94 -14.43 -9.32
C ALA A 33 -9.34 -13.40 -8.35
N GLN A 34 -9.56 -13.56 -7.04
CA GLN A 34 -9.00 -12.63 -6.05
C GLN A 34 -7.57 -13.02 -5.70
N THR A 35 -6.62 -12.43 -6.39
CA THR A 35 -5.22 -12.51 -5.98
C THR A 35 -4.98 -11.50 -4.85
N ASN A 36 -4.83 -11.99 -3.64
CA ASN A 36 -4.49 -11.16 -2.50
C ASN A 36 -3.06 -10.63 -2.64
N ILE A 37 -2.93 -9.33 -2.80
CA ILE A 37 -1.64 -8.64 -2.76
C ILE A 37 -1.36 -8.22 -1.32
N ASP A 38 -0.44 -8.92 -0.65
CA ASP A 38 -0.02 -8.50 0.68
C ASP A 38 0.84 -7.23 0.60
N VAL A 39 0.29 -6.12 1.05
CA VAL A 39 0.96 -4.81 1.06
C VAL A 39 1.78 -4.55 2.32
N LYS A 40 1.69 -5.40 3.33
CA LYS A 40 2.34 -5.21 4.65
C LYS A 40 3.83 -5.56 4.66
N GLY A 41 4.26 -6.44 3.75
CA GLY A 41 5.64 -6.88 3.69
C GLY A 41 6.58 -5.76 3.24
N PHE A 42 7.27 -5.09 4.18
CA PHE A 42 8.15 -3.95 3.90
C PHE A 42 9.28 -4.28 2.92
N ASN A 43 9.79 -5.50 2.91
CA ASN A 43 10.84 -5.95 1.99
C ASN A 43 10.40 -6.00 0.51
N SER A 44 9.11 -6.05 0.25
CA SER A 44 8.55 -6.07 -1.11
C SER A 44 8.53 -4.71 -1.77
N TRP A 45 8.70 -3.66 -0.99
CA TRP A 45 8.67 -2.29 -1.47
C TRP A 45 10.06 -1.80 -1.86
N LYS A 46 10.10 -0.99 -2.88
CA LYS A 46 11.29 -0.29 -3.39
C LYS A 46 11.01 1.19 -3.49
N LEU A 47 12.06 1.99 -3.57
CA LEU A 47 11.90 3.41 -3.82
C LEU A 47 11.19 3.62 -5.17
N SER A 48 10.17 4.47 -5.19
CA SER A 48 9.42 4.74 -6.42
C SER A 48 10.26 5.50 -7.45
N SER A 49 9.90 5.36 -8.72
CA SER A 49 10.32 6.31 -9.75
C SER A 49 9.73 7.69 -9.49
N VAL A 50 10.17 8.70 -10.24
CA VAL A 50 9.58 10.04 -10.20
C VAL A 50 8.12 9.96 -10.66
N PRO A 51 7.16 10.50 -9.90
CA PRO A 51 5.77 10.49 -10.28
C PRO A 51 5.53 11.34 -11.53
N PHE A 52 4.72 10.83 -12.46
CA PHE A 52 4.43 11.51 -13.71
C PHE A 52 3.27 12.50 -13.51
N LYS A 53 3.47 13.76 -13.87
CA LYS A 53 2.48 14.85 -14.00
C LYS A 53 1.83 15.46 -12.74
N ASN A 54 1.96 14.91 -11.56
CA ASN A 54 1.14 15.35 -10.42
C ASN A 54 1.87 16.21 -9.39
N PHE A 55 3.16 16.46 -9.59
CA PHE A 55 3.97 17.24 -8.64
C PHE A 55 4.78 18.29 -9.39
N LYS A 56 4.91 19.46 -8.79
CA LYS A 56 5.78 20.52 -9.31
C LYS A 56 7.22 20.00 -9.35
N GLY A 57 7.88 20.15 -10.48
CA GLY A 57 9.21 19.56 -10.72
C GLY A 57 9.19 18.11 -11.19
N SER A 58 8.03 17.49 -11.38
CA SER A 58 7.90 16.14 -11.96
C SER A 58 7.77 16.13 -13.49
N ASP A 59 7.92 17.25 -14.14
CA ASP A 59 8.02 17.32 -15.61
C ASP A 59 9.30 16.62 -16.04
N VAL A 60 9.21 15.29 -16.18
CA VAL A 60 10.28 14.44 -16.66
C VAL A 60 10.55 14.81 -18.13
N LYS A 61 11.37 15.81 -18.31
CA LYS A 61 12.00 16.04 -19.60
C LYS A 61 13.15 15.06 -19.71
N ASN A 62 13.16 14.30 -20.79
CA ASN A 62 14.12 13.25 -21.12
C ASN A 62 15.51 13.48 -20.50
N ASN A 63 15.89 12.60 -19.54
CA ASN A 63 17.19 12.56 -18.88
C ASN A 63 17.56 13.78 -18.01
N ASP A 64 16.60 14.60 -17.59
CA ASP A 64 16.87 15.70 -16.70
C ASP A 64 16.82 15.23 -15.25
N ILE A 65 17.95 15.37 -14.53
CA ILE A 65 18.06 15.00 -13.10
C ILE A 65 17.20 15.91 -12.21
N SER A 66 16.78 17.08 -12.68
CA SER A 66 15.92 18.00 -11.94
C SER A 66 14.57 17.40 -11.54
N SER A 67 14.12 16.38 -12.24
CA SER A 67 12.92 15.61 -11.90
C SER A 67 13.00 14.96 -10.50
N GLY A 68 14.21 14.78 -9.98
CA GLY A 68 14.46 14.25 -8.63
C GLY A 68 14.59 15.32 -7.54
N PHE A 69 14.64 16.60 -7.88
CA PHE A 69 14.96 17.67 -6.94
C PHE A 69 13.91 17.87 -5.83
N GLY A 70 12.66 17.51 -6.08
CA GLY A 70 11.61 17.51 -5.06
C GLY A 70 11.54 16.23 -4.22
N ARG A 71 12.44 15.24 -4.45
CA ARG A 71 12.40 13.99 -3.70
C ARG A 71 12.88 14.19 -2.27
N ALA A 72 11.97 14.02 -1.32
CA ALA A 72 12.23 14.05 0.10
C ALA A 72 12.54 12.66 0.66
N LYS A 73 13.02 12.62 1.87
CA LYS A 73 13.35 11.38 2.59
C LYS A 73 12.09 10.65 3.03
N LEU A 74 12.05 9.37 2.78
CA LEU A 74 11.01 8.45 3.21
C LEU A 74 11.66 7.18 3.74
N ALA A 75 11.25 6.77 4.93
CA ALA A 75 11.55 5.46 5.47
C ALA A 75 10.28 4.61 5.50
N TRP A 76 10.40 3.32 5.21
CA TRP A 76 9.32 2.35 5.37
C TRP A 76 9.86 1.11 6.07
N TYR A 77 9.10 0.62 7.03
CA TYR A 77 9.53 -0.44 7.92
C TYR A 77 8.33 -1.16 8.54
N SER A 78 8.62 -2.15 9.34
CA SER A 78 7.68 -2.77 10.27
C SER A 78 8.35 -2.78 11.64
N ILE A 79 7.63 -2.38 12.67
CA ILE A 79 8.17 -2.38 14.03
C ILE A 79 8.27 -3.81 14.51
N ASP A 80 9.47 -4.23 14.89
CA ASP A 80 9.72 -5.60 15.36
C ASP A 80 8.95 -5.86 16.67
N PRO A 81 8.27 -7.00 16.79
CA PRO A 81 7.57 -7.40 18.00
C PRO A 81 8.42 -7.42 19.27
N ILE A 82 9.76 -7.51 19.18
CA ILE A 82 10.67 -7.47 20.31
C ILE A 82 10.52 -6.19 21.13
N PHE A 83 10.21 -5.06 20.50
CA PHE A 83 10.01 -3.78 21.18
C PHE A 83 8.83 -3.78 22.15
N TYR A 84 7.88 -4.68 21.96
CA TYR A 84 6.69 -4.82 22.81
C TYR A 84 6.80 -5.97 23.82
N ALA A 85 7.88 -6.72 23.76
CA ALA A 85 8.13 -7.84 24.65
C ALA A 85 8.91 -7.43 25.91
N GLY A 86 8.94 -8.30 26.92
CA GLY A 86 9.73 -8.07 28.14
C GLY A 86 11.23 -8.02 27.93
N GLY A 87 11.74 -8.53 26.80
CA GLY A 87 13.14 -8.48 26.40
C GLY A 87 13.52 -7.33 25.47
N ARG A 88 12.73 -6.24 25.48
CA ARG A 88 13.00 -5.08 24.63
C ARG A 88 14.38 -4.47 24.88
N PRO A 89 14.98 -3.82 23.87
CA PRO A 89 16.27 -3.13 24.01
C PRO A 89 16.25 -2.08 25.12
N ALA A 90 17.40 -1.90 25.77
CA ALA A 90 17.55 -0.88 26.79
C ALA A 90 17.34 0.52 26.23
N GLY A 91 16.69 1.37 26.99
CA GLY A 91 16.35 2.74 26.57
C GLY A 91 14.96 2.91 25.96
N ILE A 92 14.26 1.82 25.65
CA ILE A 92 12.87 1.88 25.17
C ILE A 92 11.93 1.67 26.37
N ASN A 93 11.09 2.64 26.66
CA ASN A 93 10.12 2.59 27.75
C ASN A 93 8.68 2.33 27.24
N ASN A 94 7.73 2.30 28.16
CA ASN A 94 6.34 2.05 27.81
C ASN A 94 5.68 3.24 27.08
N ASP A 95 6.12 4.45 27.36
CA ASP A 95 5.58 5.64 26.70
C ASP A 95 5.96 5.65 25.23
N ASP A 96 7.20 5.22 24.89
CA ASP A 96 7.69 5.13 23.51
C ASP A 96 6.85 4.18 22.66
N ILE A 97 6.41 3.07 23.22
CA ILE A 97 5.61 2.05 22.50
C ILE A 97 4.10 2.26 22.57
N SER A 98 3.65 3.31 23.26
CA SER A 98 2.24 3.66 23.36
C SER A 98 1.82 4.85 22.51
N LEU A 99 2.78 5.51 21.86
CA LEU A 99 2.48 6.59 20.91
C LEU A 99 1.63 6.07 19.73
N ASN A 100 0.80 6.92 19.18
CA ASN A 100 0.00 6.56 18.00
C ASN A 100 0.83 6.10 16.80
N THR A 101 2.08 6.55 16.72
CA THR A 101 3.03 6.20 15.65
C THR A 101 3.79 4.90 15.89
N THR A 102 3.76 4.36 17.11
CA THR A 102 4.58 3.21 17.48
C THR A 102 3.80 2.09 18.16
N ARG A 103 2.59 2.36 18.64
CA ARG A 103 1.78 1.36 19.35
C ARG A 103 1.36 0.20 18.45
N ARG A 104 1.14 -0.95 19.06
CA ARG A 104 0.51 -2.08 18.37
C ARG A 104 -0.92 -1.75 17.97
N ILE A 105 -1.34 -2.23 16.81
CA ILE A 105 -2.72 -2.19 16.34
C ILE A 105 -3.33 -3.57 16.56
N PHE A 106 -4.46 -3.62 17.26
CA PHE A 106 -5.14 -4.88 17.51
C PHE A 106 -6.20 -5.13 16.43
N ILE A 107 -6.37 -6.40 16.05
CA ILE A 107 -7.34 -6.81 15.03
C ILE A 107 -8.75 -6.32 15.41
N LYS A 108 -9.12 -6.42 16.68
CA LYS A 108 -10.41 -5.96 17.20
C LYS A 108 -10.64 -4.44 17.08
N GLU A 109 -9.58 -3.64 17.01
CA GLU A 109 -9.72 -2.18 16.76
C GLU A 109 -10.16 -1.90 15.31
N ILE A 110 -9.71 -2.73 14.37
CA ILE A 110 -10.03 -2.58 12.94
C ILE A 110 -11.31 -3.33 12.59
N PHE A 111 -11.45 -4.53 13.13
CA PHE A 111 -12.55 -5.46 12.88
C PHE A 111 -13.21 -5.89 14.18
N PRO A 112 -14.06 -5.04 14.81
CA PRO A 112 -14.66 -5.33 16.11
C PRO A 112 -15.49 -6.63 16.14
N GLU A 113 -16.16 -6.91 15.03
CA GLU A 113 -17.08 -8.07 14.89
C GLU A 113 -16.37 -9.37 14.48
N GLN A 114 -15.06 -9.32 14.26
CA GLN A 114 -14.33 -10.51 13.87
C GLN A 114 -14.09 -11.42 15.08
N ASP A 115 -14.58 -12.65 15.02
CA ASP A 115 -14.25 -13.67 16.02
C ASP A 115 -12.81 -14.17 15.82
N LEU A 116 -12.00 -14.05 16.86
CA LEU A 116 -10.63 -14.53 16.84
C LEU A 116 -10.58 -15.92 17.49
N VAL A 117 -10.07 -16.88 16.75
CA VAL A 117 -9.85 -18.23 17.25
C VAL A 117 -8.80 -18.18 18.37
N GLN A 118 -9.06 -18.93 19.46
CA GLN A 118 -8.12 -18.99 20.58
C GLN A 118 -6.74 -19.49 20.10
N GLY A 119 -5.69 -18.75 20.50
CA GLY A 119 -4.31 -19.05 20.12
C GLY A 119 -3.83 -18.35 18.83
N THR A 120 -4.70 -17.61 18.14
CA THR A 120 -4.26 -16.77 17.02
C THR A 120 -3.68 -15.44 17.51
N THR A 121 -2.84 -14.83 16.66
CA THR A 121 -2.34 -13.48 16.97
C THR A 121 -3.51 -12.48 17.02
N THR A 122 -3.51 -11.62 18.01
CA THR A 122 -4.49 -10.55 18.16
C THR A 122 -4.01 -9.22 17.58
N VAL A 123 -2.77 -9.17 17.14
CA VAL A 123 -2.09 -7.96 16.62
C VAL A 123 -2.06 -7.98 15.11
N GLN A 124 -2.45 -6.89 14.51
CA GLN A 124 -2.35 -6.67 13.07
C GLN A 124 -0.97 -6.13 12.72
N SER A 125 -0.28 -6.79 11.78
CA SER A 125 0.96 -6.25 11.21
C SER A 125 0.66 -5.01 10.37
N THR A 126 1.51 -4.00 10.50
CA THR A 126 1.43 -2.73 9.78
C THR A 126 2.66 -2.54 8.89
N LEU A 127 2.48 -1.78 7.83
CA LEU A 127 3.56 -1.15 7.09
C LEU A 127 3.62 0.31 7.55
N ASP A 128 4.71 0.67 8.19
CA ASP A 128 4.89 2.00 8.75
C ASP A 128 5.68 2.87 7.78
N LEU A 129 5.26 4.11 7.61
CA LEU A 129 5.87 5.09 6.73
C LEU A 129 6.24 6.32 7.54
N ALA A 130 7.51 6.73 7.46
CA ALA A 130 7.99 7.97 8.05
C ALA A 130 8.46 8.91 6.93
N TYR A 131 7.75 10.00 6.74
CA TYR A 131 8.00 10.99 5.70
C TYR A 131 8.61 12.27 6.30
N TYR A 132 9.72 12.69 5.73
CA TYR A 132 10.49 13.84 6.17
C TYR A 132 10.57 14.89 5.06
N PRO A 133 9.58 15.78 4.93
CA PRO A 133 9.48 16.70 3.80
C PRO A 133 10.63 17.72 3.71
N ASN A 134 11.31 17.97 4.81
CA ASN A 134 12.43 18.94 4.90
C ASN A 134 13.82 18.28 4.81
N GLU A 135 13.87 16.98 4.54
CA GLU A 135 15.12 16.25 4.38
C GLU A 135 15.27 15.73 2.96
N ILE A 136 16.46 15.91 2.38
CA ILE A 136 16.79 15.44 1.05
C ILE A 136 16.70 13.91 1.00
N GLY A 137 15.97 13.39 0.01
CA GLY A 137 15.80 11.96 -0.22
C GLY A 137 16.92 11.36 -1.09
N PRO A 138 16.91 10.02 -1.25
CA PRO A 138 17.84 9.33 -2.14
C PRO A 138 17.70 9.81 -3.59
N TYR A 139 18.85 9.88 -4.30
CA TYR A 139 18.92 10.34 -5.69
C TYR A 139 18.46 11.78 -5.93
N ASN A 140 18.40 12.59 -4.91
CA ASN A 140 18.18 14.02 -4.99
C ASN A 140 19.55 14.73 -4.94
N ASN A 141 19.89 15.49 -5.96
CA ASN A 141 21.17 16.19 -6.09
C ASN A 141 21.03 17.71 -5.89
N VAL A 142 19.88 18.16 -5.41
CA VAL A 142 19.68 19.59 -5.11
C VAL A 142 20.51 19.99 -3.88
N THR A 143 20.86 21.27 -3.81
CA THR A 143 21.50 21.82 -2.61
C THR A 143 20.51 21.95 -1.46
N ASP A 144 21.01 21.87 -0.22
CA ASP A 144 20.18 21.96 0.98
C ASP A 144 19.34 23.24 1.02
N ASP A 145 19.93 24.36 0.63
CA ASP A 145 19.25 25.67 0.64
C ASP A 145 18.10 25.71 -0.37
N GLU A 146 18.29 25.16 -1.56
CA GLU A 146 17.25 25.08 -2.59
C GLU A 146 16.11 24.12 -2.21
N PHE A 147 16.44 23.02 -1.55
CA PHE A 147 15.46 22.01 -1.16
C PHE A 147 14.47 22.52 -0.10
N ARG A 148 14.91 23.39 0.79
CA ARG A 148 14.10 23.89 1.91
C ARG A 148 13.14 25.03 1.55
N ILE A 149 13.18 25.55 0.33
CA ILE A 149 12.38 26.71 -0.08
C ILE A 149 10.88 26.42 -0.01
N ASP A 150 10.43 25.23 -0.40
CA ASP A 150 9.03 24.86 -0.33
C ASP A 150 8.83 23.35 -0.05
N ALA A 151 8.80 23.01 1.22
CA ALA A 151 8.62 21.62 1.67
C ALA A 151 7.25 21.04 1.27
N THR A 152 6.27 21.87 0.94
CA THR A 152 4.93 21.41 0.54
C THR A 152 4.91 20.86 -0.88
N GLU A 153 5.90 21.19 -1.68
CA GLU A 153 6.05 20.68 -3.05
C GLU A 153 6.92 19.42 -3.12
N ASN A 154 7.57 19.07 -2.00
CA ASN A 154 8.40 17.87 -1.93
C ASN A 154 7.54 16.60 -1.90
N TRP A 155 8.09 15.57 -2.47
CA TRP A 155 7.40 14.29 -2.60
C TRP A 155 8.30 13.11 -2.23
N ALA A 156 7.70 12.00 -1.86
CA ALA A 156 8.38 10.72 -1.71
C ALA A 156 7.41 9.59 -2.06
N GLY A 157 7.92 8.43 -2.36
CA GLY A 157 7.07 7.31 -2.69
C GLY A 157 7.81 5.98 -2.70
N ILE A 158 7.04 4.93 -2.51
CA ILE A 158 7.48 3.55 -2.65
C ILE A 158 6.66 2.84 -3.72
N MET A 159 7.24 1.85 -4.36
CA MET A 159 6.59 1.04 -5.38
C MET A 159 6.90 -0.43 -5.16
N ARG A 160 6.04 -1.28 -5.65
CA ARG A 160 6.31 -2.72 -5.74
C ARG A 160 5.79 -3.29 -7.05
N PRO A 161 6.43 -4.33 -7.61
CA PRO A 161 5.86 -5.04 -8.75
C PRO A 161 4.62 -5.83 -8.32
N ILE A 162 3.63 -5.86 -9.19
CA ILE A 162 2.47 -6.73 -9.05
C ILE A 162 2.81 -8.02 -9.78
N ASN A 163 3.30 -9.01 -9.04
CA ASN A 163 3.76 -10.30 -9.59
C ASN A 163 2.67 -11.38 -9.56
N ALA A 164 1.41 -10.99 -9.55
CA ALA A 164 0.31 -11.94 -9.56
C ALA A 164 0.13 -12.52 -10.97
N THR A 165 0.19 -13.84 -11.11
CA THR A 165 0.05 -14.55 -12.38
C THR A 165 -1.31 -14.33 -13.04
N ASN A 166 -2.33 -13.93 -12.27
CA ASN A 166 -3.69 -13.71 -12.73
C ASN A 166 -4.16 -12.26 -12.50
N PHE A 167 -3.24 -11.31 -12.43
CA PHE A 167 -3.61 -9.92 -12.28
C PHE A 167 -3.98 -9.33 -13.64
N GLU A 168 -5.27 -9.09 -13.86
CA GLU A 168 -5.75 -8.35 -15.02
C GLU A 168 -5.67 -6.83 -14.76
N GLN A 169 -4.84 -6.16 -15.54
CA GLN A 169 -4.69 -4.69 -15.48
C GLN A 169 -5.82 -3.93 -16.19
N SER A 170 -6.70 -4.65 -16.87
CA SER A 170 -7.74 -4.06 -17.73
C SER A 170 -8.84 -3.31 -16.97
N ASN A 171 -8.92 -3.45 -15.66
CA ASN A 171 -9.96 -2.84 -14.83
C ASN A 171 -9.43 -1.75 -13.87
N VAL A 172 -8.23 -1.24 -14.10
CA VAL A 172 -7.69 -0.11 -13.33
C VAL A 172 -7.80 1.15 -14.20
N GLU A 173 -8.92 1.86 -14.05
CA GLU A 173 -9.08 3.24 -14.50
C GLU A 173 -8.56 4.24 -13.49
#